data_e7be12da1dd3459cfc4caaa44437b9ca
#
_entry.id   e7be12da1dd3459cfc4caaa44437b9ca
#
_cell.length_a   1.000
_cell.length_b   1.000
_cell.length_c   1.000
_cell.angle_alpha   90.00
_cell.angle_beta   90.00
_cell.angle_gamma   90.00
#
_symmetry.space_group_name_H-M   'P 1'
#
loop_
_entity.id
_entity.type
_entity.pdbx_description
1 polymer ?
#
loop_
_entity_poly.entity_id
_entity_poly.type
_entity_poly.pdbx_seq_one_letter_code
_entity_poly.pdbx_strand_id
1 'polypeptide(L)'
;MKKAESAQWKIFIGPVEIAGIAGGLVSGFSKLGIYAEANFSYPYPFQSIPVVSHWIFNVWQLLGAARAHTSKSNLVRKVALVLLHNTWGWLIFIRSLPRFNAFFFLGGQTITNSNLELWLLKCLRKKIIFIYTGSDSRPPYIDGGRFPASSSRPSAKYLNTLTKRCKKKLGLHEKFADYLVNSPATAQFHKRHYINWFALGIPKLINSSNFYDKKTQDSVRIVHSPSSSGVKGTSVIIAALDRLRDKGFLIDWINIQGKPNSVVLDELSRCDFVVDQLYSDTPLATFATEAAFFGKPAVVGGYFASDVSSIISADEIPPSLFVLPELIESAIERMILDDSFRFELGQKAKQFVESTWTVELVAGRYLKLLENEIPDHWWRNPKDVSYVGGCGMPLSYAQLLISDLIKKFGVSALQVSDKPELEQAFVSLASEI
;
A
#
# COMPACT_ATOMS: atom_id res chain seq x y z
N MET A 1 -2.40 -42.46 0.60
CA MET A 1 -2.00 -41.05 0.85
C MET A 1 -2.85 -40.53 2.01
N LYS A 2 -2.28 -40.40 3.21
CA LYS A 2 -2.94 -39.77 4.36
C LYS A 2 -3.12 -38.29 4.03
N LYS A 3 -4.39 -37.83 3.89
CA LYS A 3 -4.68 -36.39 4.05
C LYS A 3 -4.15 -36.02 5.43
N ALA A 4 -3.05 -35.26 5.48
CA ALA A 4 -2.68 -34.57 6.70
C ALA A 4 -3.91 -33.74 7.10
N GLU A 5 -4.41 -33.92 8.32
CA GLU A 5 -5.39 -33.02 8.93
C GLU A 5 -4.76 -31.63 8.82
N SER A 6 -5.24 -30.84 7.87
CA SER A 6 -4.82 -29.43 7.74
C SER A 6 -5.19 -28.79 9.07
N ALA A 7 -4.19 -28.42 9.86
CA ALA A 7 -4.39 -27.70 11.10
C ALA A 7 -5.34 -26.54 10.77
N GLN A 8 -6.54 -26.53 11.37
CA GLN A 8 -7.54 -25.54 11.04
C GLN A 8 -7.02 -24.18 11.43
N TRP A 9 -6.54 -23.39 10.46
CA TRP A 9 -6.02 -22.05 10.69
C TRP A 9 -7.12 -21.13 11.22
N LYS A 10 -6.80 -20.37 12.25
CA LYS A 10 -7.61 -19.28 12.79
C LYS A 10 -6.74 -18.03 12.75
N ILE A 11 -7.12 -17.08 11.91
CA ILE A 11 -6.25 -15.98 11.50
C ILE A 11 -6.77 -14.66 12.07
N PHE A 12 -5.91 -13.95 12.82
CA PHE A 12 -6.10 -12.54 13.16
C PHE A 12 -5.48 -11.67 12.08
N ILE A 13 -6.22 -10.67 11.58
CA ILE A 13 -5.76 -9.70 10.57
C ILE A 13 -5.93 -8.29 11.15
N GLY A 14 -4.86 -7.50 11.15
CA GLY A 14 -4.92 -6.13 11.67
C GLY A 14 -3.55 -5.60 12.13
N PRO A 15 -3.49 -4.61 13.01
CA PRO A 15 -4.58 -3.85 13.65
C PRO A 15 -5.04 -2.64 12.83
N VAL A 16 -4.68 -2.55 11.57
CA VAL A 16 -5.08 -1.46 10.67
C VAL A 16 -5.71 -2.02 9.40
N GLU A 17 -6.69 -1.28 8.87
CA GLU A 17 -7.16 -1.50 7.50
C GLU A 17 -6.36 -0.61 6.56
N ILE A 18 -5.91 -1.18 5.46
CA ILE A 18 -5.24 -0.44 4.40
C ILE A 18 -5.85 -0.87 3.08
N ALA A 19 -6.50 0.06 2.42
CA ALA A 19 -6.96 -0.12 1.03
C ALA A 19 -7.90 -1.32 0.80
N GLY A 20 -8.58 -1.81 1.85
CA GLY A 20 -9.49 -2.96 1.79
C GLY A 20 -8.77 -4.33 1.81
N ILE A 21 -7.46 -4.36 2.06
CA ILE A 21 -6.67 -5.62 2.07
C ILE A 21 -7.12 -6.56 3.17
N ALA A 22 -7.31 -6.07 4.40
CA ALA A 22 -7.74 -6.92 5.51
C ALA A 22 -9.12 -7.53 5.24
N GLY A 23 -10.06 -6.71 4.81
CA GLY A 23 -11.41 -7.17 4.44
C GLY A 23 -11.41 -8.17 3.29
N GLY A 24 -10.59 -7.92 2.25
CA GLY A 24 -10.43 -8.84 1.14
C GLY A 24 -9.85 -10.19 1.56
N LEU A 25 -8.84 -10.20 2.43
CA LEU A 25 -8.27 -11.44 2.99
C LEU A 25 -9.28 -12.21 3.83
N VAL A 26 -10.06 -11.53 4.70
CA VAL A 26 -11.13 -12.19 5.48
C VAL A 26 -12.13 -12.86 4.57
N SER A 27 -12.60 -12.16 3.54
CA SER A 27 -13.53 -12.70 2.55
C SER A 27 -12.93 -13.90 1.82
N GLY A 28 -11.68 -13.79 1.36
CA GLY A 28 -11.01 -14.88 0.65
C GLY A 28 -10.80 -16.11 1.50
N PHE A 29 -10.33 -15.97 2.75
CA PHE A 29 -10.20 -17.09 3.68
C PHE A 29 -11.54 -17.73 4.00
N SER A 30 -12.60 -16.94 4.19
CA SER A 30 -13.95 -17.45 4.42
C SER A 30 -14.43 -18.33 3.27
N LYS A 31 -14.19 -17.93 2.02
CA LYS A 31 -14.52 -18.73 0.82
C LYS A 31 -13.69 -20.02 0.71
N LEU A 32 -12.50 -20.05 1.31
CA LEU A 32 -11.67 -21.25 1.44
C LEU A 32 -12.03 -22.11 2.66
N GLY A 33 -13.07 -21.75 3.43
CA GLY A 33 -13.47 -22.45 4.64
C GLY A 33 -12.56 -22.25 5.85
N ILE A 34 -11.71 -21.20 5.82
CA ILE A 34 -10.75 -20.86 6.87
C ILE A 34 -11.27 -19.70 7.70
N TYR A 35 -11.22 -19.85 9.02
CA TYR A 35 -11.63 -18.78 9.93
C TYR A 35 -10.61 -17.66 9.97
N ALA A 36 -11.02 -16.46 9.58
CA ALA A 36 -10.25 -15.25 9.68
C ALA A 36 -11.09 -14.09 10.22
N GLU A 37 -10.52 -13.26 11.06
CA GLU A 37 -11.20 -12.11 11.66
C GLU A 37 -10.29 -10.87 11.56
N ALA A 38 -10.83 -9.77 11.04
CA ALA A 38 -10.13 -8.50 10.98
C ALA A 38 -10.57 -7.58 12.12
N ASN A 39 -9.59 -7.02 12.84
CA ASN A 39 -9.85 -6.12 13.96
C ASN A 39 -8.90 -4.93 13.91
N PHE A 40 -9.46 -3.71 14.05
CA PHE A 40 -8.75 -2.48 13.82
C PHE A 40 -8.68 -1.60 15.07
N SER A 41 -7.54 -0.93 15.24
CA SER A 41 -7.30 0.03 16.31
C SER A 41 -7.88 1.42 16.03
N TYR A 42 -8.26 1.68 14.77
CA TYR A 42 -8.90 2.91 14.30
C TYR A 42 -10.02 2.58 13.33
N PRO A 43 -11.11 3.38 13.31
CA PRO A 43 -12.10 3.25 12.26
C PRO A 43 -11.48 3.62 10.90
N TYR A 44 -11.71 2.82 9.89
CA TYR A 44 -11.28 3.10 8.53
C TYR A 44 -12.42 3.77 7.76
N PRO A 45 -12.26 5.02 7.29
CA PRO A 45 -13.35 5.81 6.72
C PRO A 45 -13.92 5.26 5.41
N PHE A 46 -13.14 4.41 4.71
CA PHE A 46 -13.54 3.81 3.43
C PHE A 46 -13.84 2.31 3.56
N GLN A 47 -14.27 1.88 4.74
CA GLN A 47 -14.53 0.46 5.01
C GLN A 47 -15.73 -0.04 4.22
N SER A 48 -15.51 -1.04 3.36
CA SER A 48 -16.53 -1.66 2.52
C SER A 48 -17.17 -2.93 3.13
N ILE A 49 -16.59 -3.46 4.21
CA ILE A 49 -17.06 -4.70 4.85
C ILE A 49 -17.43 -4.42 6.30
N PRO A 50 -18.66 -4.81 6.75
CA PRO A 50 -18.99 -4.76 8.15
C PRO A 50 -18.10 -5.77 8.91
N VAL A 51 -17.21 -5.25 9.76
CA VAL A 51 -16.51 -6.08 10.74
C VAL A 51 -17.54 -6.50 11.78
N VAL A 52 -17.73 -7.81 11.97
CA VAL A 52 -18.51 -8.33 13.09
C VAL A 52 -17.73 -7.97 14.36
N SER A 53 -18.04 -6.81 14.92
CA SER A 53 -17.26 -6.29 16.01
C SER A 53 -17.89 -6.66 17.35
N HIS A 54 -17.17 -7.47 18.10
CA HIS A 54 -17.45 -7.61 19.52
C HIS A 54 -17.20 -6.23 20.20
N TRP A 55 -18.05 -5.83 21.18
CA TRP A 55 -18.00 -4.53 21.83
C TRP A 55 -16.59 -4.08 22.29
N ILE A 56 -15.73 -5.04 22.66
CA ILE A 56 -14.36 -4.77 23.10
C ILE A 56 -13.50 -4.12 21.98
N PHE A 57 -13.72 -4.51 20.72
CA PHE A 57 -13.02 -3.90 19.57
C PHE A 57 -13.59 -2.51 19.24
N ASN A 58 -14.91 -2.33 19.42
CA ASN A 58 -15.54 -1.01 19.24
C ASN A 58 -14.97 0.02 20.22
N VAL A 59 -14.78 -0.35 21.49
CA VAL A 59 -14.14 0.53 22.48
C VAL A 59 -12.70 0.85 22.06
N TRP A 60 -11.95 -0.13 21.57
CA TRP A 60 -10.58 0.10 21.08
C TRP A 60 -10.53 1.08 19.93
N GLN A 61 -11.43 0.95 18.96
CA GLN A 61 -11.55 1.88 17.82
C GLN A 61 -11.95 3.29 18.28
N LEU A 62 -12.90 3.41 19.22
CA LEU A 62 -13.31 4.70 19.77
C LEU A 62 -12.15 5.41 20.50
N LEU A 63 -11.38 4.69 21.30
CA LEU A 63 -10.17 5.20 21.95
C LEU A 63 -9.13 5.65 20.94
N GLY A 64 -8.94 4.86 19.87
CA GLY A 64 -8.05 5.20 18.76
C GLY A 64 -8.49 6.47 18.03
N ALA A 65 -9.76 6.59 17.68
CA ALA A 65 -10.34 7.77 17.08
C ALA A 65 -10.20 9.01 17.97
N ALA A 66 -10.57 8.89 19.25
CA ALA A 66 -10.43 9.98 20.22
C ALA A 66 -8.97 10.47 20.35
N ARG A 67 -8.01 9.54 20.36
CA ARG A 67 -6.57 9.84 20.36
C ARG A 67 -6.14 10.59 19.10
N ALA A 68 -6.62 10.18 17.92
CA ALA A 68 -6.28 10.81 16.65
C ALA A 68 -6.82 12.25 16.56
N HIS A 69 -8.06 12.49 17.02
CA HIS A 69 -8.71 13.78 16.98
C HIS A 69 -8.29 14.74 18.11
N THR A 70 -7.57 14.26 19.13
CA THR A 70 -7.12 15.13 20.23
C THR A 70 -5.95 15.99 19.81
N SER A 71 -6.11 17.32 19.91
CA SER A 71 -5.08 18.32 19.60
C SER A 71 -3.80 18.10 20.42
N LYS A 72 -2.64 18.46 19.83
CA LYS A 72 -1.35 18.47 20.53
C LYS A 72 -1.31 19.46 21.70
N SER A 73 -2.16 20.48 21.71
CA SER A 73 -2.28 21.46 22.80
C SER A 73 -2.86 20.87 24.09
N ASN A 74 -3.67 19.80 24.01
CA ASN A 74 -4.23 19.12 25.18
C ASN A 74 -3.41 17.89 25.54
N LEU A 75 -2.20 18.12 26.06
CA LEU A 75 -1.21 17.07 26.33
C LEU A 75 -1.71 16.03 27.33
N VAL A 76 -2.35 16.48 28.43
CA VAL A 76 -2.83 15.58 29.51
C VAL A 76 -3.87 14.59 28.96
N ARG A 77 -4.88 15.11 28.27
CA ARG A 77 -5.91 14.27 27.64
C ARG A 77 -5.31 13.31 26.61
N LYS A 78 -4.34 13.80 25.84
CA LYS A 78 -3.66 12.96 24.82
C LYS A 78 -2.88 11.83 25.44
N VAL A 79 -2.13 12.09 26.50
CA VAL A 79 -1.37 11.07 27.26
C VAL A 79 -2.33 10.04 27.87
N ALA A 80 -3.41 10.49 28.52
CA ALA A 80 -4.42 9.61 29.09
C ALA A 80 -5.03 8.68 28.02
N LEU A 81 -5.41 9.22 26.85
CA LEU A 81 -5.95 8.41 25.73
C LEU A 81 -4.91 7.43 25.17
N VAL A 82 -3.64 7.80 25.11
CA VAL A 82 -2.57 6.89 24.69
C VAL A 82 -2.44 5.73 25.67
N LEU A 83 -2.44 6.00 26.97
CA LEU A 83 -2.37 4.97 28.01
C LEU A 83 -3.58 4.05 27.96
N LEU A 84 -4.79 4.59 27.89
CA LEU A 84 -6.03 3.82 27.81
C LEU A 84 -6.08 2.96 26.54
N HIS A 85 -5.74 3.52 25.39
CA HIS A 85 -5.71 2.79 24.11
C HIS A 85 -4.68 1.65 24.15
N ASN A 86 -3.50 1.88 24.72
CA ASN A 86 -2.46 0.86 24.84
C ASN A 86 -2.87 -0.25 25.85
N THR A 87 -3.44 0.11 26.99
CA THR A 87 -3.97 -0.86 27.96
C THR A 87 -5.07 -1.72 27.33
N TRP A 88 -5.97 -1.08 26.57
CA TRP A 88 -7.02 -1.80 25.86
C TRP A 88 -6.45 -2.70 24.76
N GLY A 89 -5.39 -2.27 24.07
CA GLY A 89 -4.63 -3.10 23.14
C GLY A 89 -4.11 -4.39 23.78
N TRP A 90 -3.61 -4.33 25.02
CA TRP A 90 -3.20 -5.52 25.77
C TRP A 90 -4.37 -6.46 26.09
N LEU A 91 -5.54 -5.94 26.44
CA LEU A 91 -6.75 -6.75 26.65
C LEU A 91 -7.16 -7.47 25.36
N ILE A 92 -7.14 -6.74 24.21
CA ILE A 92 -7.38 -7.32 22.89
C ILE A 92 -6.37 -8.42 22.57
N PHE A 93 -5.09 -8.16 22.83
CA PHE A 93 -4.01 -9.13 22.59
C PHE A 93 -4.21 -10.41 23.41
N ILE A 94 -4.41 -10.29 24.72
CA ILE A 94 -4.64 -11.43 25.62
C ILE A 94 -5.85 -12.26 25.16
N ARG A 95 -6.95 -11.59 24.78
CA ARG A 95 -8.14 -12.25 24.23
C ARG A 95 -7.88 -12.98 22.92
N SER A 96 -6.99 -12.44 22.11
CA SER A 96 -6.65 -12.99 20.77
C SER A 96 -5.75 -14.22 20.86
N LEU A 97 -4.92 -14.35 21.89
CA LEU A 97 -3.96 -15.44 22.05
C LEU A 97 -4.57 -16.84 21.97
N PRO A 98 -5.65 -17.19 22.71
CA PRO A 98 -6.27 -18.52 22.64
C PRO A 98 -7.11 -18.73 21.37
N ARG A 99 -7.55 -17.65 20.72
CA ARG A 99 -8.49 -17.70 19.59
C ARG A 99 -7.81 -17.93 18.25
N PHE A 100 -6.61 -17.37 18.05
CA PHE A 100 -5.90 -17.37 16.79
C PHE A 100 -4.57 -18.11 16.89
N ASN A 101 -4.19 -18.79 15.82
CA ASN A 101 -2.89 -19.46 15.69
C ASN A 101 -1.99 -18.79 14.66
N ALA A 102 -2.52 -17.84 13.87
CA ALA A 102 -1.76 -16.99 12.95
C ALA A 102 -2.16 -15.52 13.10
N PHE A 103 -1.18 -14.62 12.98
CA PHE A 103 -1.33 -13.17 13.11
C PHE A 103 -0.76 -12.49 11.87
N PHE A 104 -1.61 -11.80 11.14
CA PHE A 104 -1.26 -11.01 9.96
C PHE A 104 -1.27 -9.54 10.34
N PHE A 105 -0.09 -8.94 10.42
CA PHE A 105 0.09 -7.54 10.79
C PHE A 105 0.25 -6.67 9.56
N LEU A 106 -0.70 -5.75 9.34
CA LEU A 106 -0.70 -4.81 8.22
C LEU A 106 -0.07 -3.48 8.62
N GLY A 107 0.57 -2.82 7.66
CA GLY A 107 1.11 -1.47 7.85
C GLY A 107 2.22 -1.39 8.89
N GLY A 108 2.95 -2.49 9.11
CA GLY A 108 4.01 -2.54 10.10
C GLY A 108 3.57 -2.20 11.52
N GLN A 109 2.30 -2.43 11.86
CA GLN A 109 1.76 -2.21 13.22
C GLN A 109 1.33 -3.54 13.84
N THR A 110 1.49 -3.65 15.16
CA THR A 110 1.01 -4.77 15.96
C THR A 110 -0.05 -4.29 16.95
N ILE A 111 -0.75 -5.19 17.63
CA ILE A 111 -1.90 -4.82 18.50
C ILE A 111 -1.47 -3.86 19.60
N THR A 112 -0.35 -4.14 20.27
CA THR A 112 0.17 -3.33 21.38
C THR A 112 1.31 -2.41 20.96
N ASN A 113 1.86 -2.58 19.76
CA ASN A 113 3.10 -1.95 19.28
C ASN A 113 4.29 -2.19 20.24
N SER A 114 4.35 -3.36 20.87
CA SER A 114 5.34 -3.76 21.87
C SER A 114 6.16 -4.96 21.38
N ASN A 115 7.45 -4.96 21.71
CA ASN A 115 8.32 -6.09 21.46
C ASN A 115 7.91 -7.33 22.25
N LEU A 116 7.33 -7.14 23.45
CA LEU A 116 6.85 -8.22 24.31
C LEU A 116 5.71 -9.00 23.63
N GLU A 117 4.82 -8.32 22.91
CA GLU A 117 3.76 -8.96 22.12
C GLU A 117 4.36 -9.98 21.14
N LEU A 118 5.32 -9.56 20.33
CA LEU A 118 5.96 -10.41 19.32
C LEU A 118 6.71 -11.59 19.95
N TRP A 119 7.39 -11.34 21.05
CA TRP A 119 8.09 -12.38 21.82
C TRP A 119 7.09 -13.42 22.37
N LEU A 120 5.97 -12.99 22.97
CA LEU A 120 4.93 -13.89 23.49
C LEU A 120 4.31 -14.74 22.37
N LEU A 121 4.01 -14.14 21.22
CA LEU A 121 3.49 -14.88 20.05
C LEU A 121 4.46 -15.99 19.64
N LYS A 122 5.76 -15.71 19.60
CA LYS A 122 6.78 -16.73 19.26
C LYS A 122 6.89 -17.82 20.33
N CYS A 123 6.89 -17.46 21.60
CA CYS A 123 6.90 -18.43 22.70
C CYS A 123 5.69 -19.37 22.62
N LEU A 124 4.54 -18.86 22.20
CA LEU A 124 3.31 -19.62 22.03
C LEU A 124 3.21 -20.29 20.63
N ARG A 125 4.29 -20.28 19.85
CA ARG A 125 4.40 -20.89 18.52
C ARG A 125 3.32 -20.40 17.55
N LYS A 126 2.87 -19.13 17.68
CA LYS A 126 1.95 -18.51 16.73
C LYS A 126 2.69 -18.11 15.46
N LYS A 127 2.06 -18.27 14.30
CA LYS A 127 2.61 -17.78 13.02
C LYS A 127 2.45 -16.28 12.93
N ILE A 128 3.51 -15.58 12.51
CA ILE A 128 3.55 -14.11 12.40
C ILE A 128 3.92 -13.73 10.98
N ILE A 129 3.01 -13.03 10.29
CA ILE A 129 3.23 -12.50 8.94
C ILE A 129 3.07 -10.98 9.00
N PHE A 130 4.10 -10.24 8.54
CA PHE A 130 3.99 -8.81 8.32
C PHE A 130 3.73 -8.52 6.83
N ILE A 131 2.72 -7.69 6.56
CA ILE A 131 2.35 -7.23 5.22
C ILE A 131 2.59 -5.72 5.18
N TYR A 132 3.62 -5.33 4.42
CA TYR A 132 3.99 -3.93 4.22
C TYR A 132 3.30 -3.36 2.98
N THR A 133 2.94 -2.08 3.05
CA THR A 133 2.14 -1.41 2.03
C THR A 133 2.76 -0.10 1.53
N GLY A 134 3.98 0.19 1.95
CA GLY A 134 4.76 1.35 1.47
C GLY A 134 5.40 2.17 2.58
N SER A 135 4.72 3.21 3.10
CA SER A 135 5.26 4.12 4.13
C SER A 135 5.68 3.47 5.44
N ASP A 136 5.26 2.24 5.68
CA ASP A 136 5.58 1.43 6.85
C ASP A 136 6.96 0.77 6.78
N SER A 137 7.52 0.60 5.57
CA SER A 137 8.85 -0.02 5.33
C SER A 137 9.83 0.87 4.55
N ARG A 138 9.31 1.84 3.77
CA ARG A 138 10.12 2.76 2.97
C ARG A 138 10.93 3.72 3.85
N PRO A 139 12.17 4.09 3.42
CA PRO A 139 12.91 5.16 4.06
C PRO A 139 12.13 6.47 4.12
N PRO A 140 12.09 7.18 5.26
CA PRO A 140 11.32 8.42 5.39
C PRO A 140 11.74 9.52 4.42
N TYR A 141 12.98 9.55 3.96
CA TYR A 141 13.51 10.58 3.05
C TYR A 141 13.06 10.41 1.59
N ILE A 142 12.39 9.29 1.26
CA ILE A 142 11.74 9.05 -0.05
C ILE A 142 10.24 8.77 0.11
N ASP A 143 9.63 9.19 1.22
CA ASP A 143 8.23 8.89 1.54
C ASP A 143 7.36 10.17 1.56
N GLY A 144 6.76 10.49 0.43
CA GLY A 144 5.82 11.60 0.28
C GLY A 144 4.52 11.42 1.03
N GLY A 145 4.11 10.18 1.33
CA GLY A 145 2.98 9.91 2.20
C GLY A 145 3.20 10.45 3.62
N ARG A 146 4.46 10.49 4.06
CA ARG A 146 4.87 11.00 5.36
C ARG A 146 5.28 12.48 5.31
N PHE A 147 5.94 12.89 4.25
CA PHE A 147 6.42 14.24 3.99
C PHE A 147 6.01 14.71 2.59
N PRO A 148 4.74 15.10 2.41
CA PRO A 148 4.30 15.65 1.14
C PRO A 148 5.10 16.91 0.78
N ALA A 149 5.48 17.05 -0.50
CA ALA A 149 6.22 18.22 -0.98
C ALA A 149 5.45 19.54 -0.80
N SER A 150 4.12 19.47 -0.70
CA SER A 150 3.23 20.60 -0.39
C SER A 150 3.24 21.04 1.08
N SER A 151 3.89 20.27 1.97
CA SER A 151 3.98 20.57 3.40
C SER A 151 5.33 21.20 3.75
N SER A 152 5.44 21.73 4.98
CA SER A 152 6.71 22.25 5.49
C SER A 152 7.77 21.14 5.53
N ARG A 153 8.96 21.45 5.01
CA ARG A 153 10.09 20.51 4.98
C ARG A 153 10.49 20.08 6.40
N PRO A 154 10.67 18.77 6.65
CA PRO A 154 11.11 18.30 7.97
C PRO A 154 12.55 18.74 8.25
N SER A 155 12.86 19.03 9.52
CA SER A 155 14.27 19.27 9.88
C SER A 155 15.10 18.00 9.70
N ALA A 156 16.36 18.14 9.26
CA ALA A 156 17.27 16.99 9.09
C ALA A 156 17.45 16.19 10.39
N LYS A 157 17.40 16.86 11.57
CA LYS A 157 17.44 16.18 12.89
C LYS A 157 16.23 15.27 13.10
N TYR A 158 15.03 15.73 12.77
CA TYR A 158 13.82 14.95 12.89
C TYR A 158 13.84 13.79 11.90
N LEU A 159 14.23 14.04 10.64
CA LEU A 159 14.35 13.05 9.59
C LEU A 159 15.32 11.93 9.98
N ASN A 160 16.53 12.27 10.48
CA ASN A 160 17.52 11.30 10.96
C ASN A 160 16.97 10.44 12.11
N THR A 161 16.32 11.08 13.10
CA THR A 161 15.72 10.36 14.22
C THR A 161 14.64 9.37 13.76
N LEU A 162 13.81 9.81 12.83
CA LEU A 162 12.75 8.99 12.28
C LEU A 162 13.29 7.82 11.43
N THR A 163 14.30 8.08 10.59
CA THR A 163 14.96 7.07 9.76
C THR A 163 15.52 5.93 10.63
N LYS A 164 16.26 6.28 11.69
CA LYS A 164 16.78 5.31 12.68
C LYS A 164 15.67 4.50 13.35
N ARG A 165 14.56 5.16 13.72
CA ARG A 165 13.41 4.49 14.34
C ARG A 165 12.73 3.51 13.39
N CYS A 166 12.53 3.90 12.12
CA CYS A 166 11.94 3.03 11.09
C CYS A 166 12.81 1.80 10.84
N LYS A 167 14.13 1.99 10.62
CA LYS A 167 15.07 0.85 10.44
C LYS A 167 15.07 -0.09 11.66
N LYS A 168 15.13 0.47 12.88
CA LYS A 168 15.10 -0.32 14.13
C LYS A 168 13.80 -1.12 14.28
N LYS A 169 12.65 -0.49 13.97
CA LYS A 169 11.34 -1.14 14.05
C LYS A 169 11.25 -2.30 13.06
N LEU A 170 11.70 -2.09 11.82
CA LEU A 170 11.70 -3.13 10.80
C LEU A 170 12.60 -4.31 11.21
N GLY A 171 13.82 -4.05 11.69
CA GLY A 171 14.71 -5.10 12.18
C GLY A 171 14.13 -5.92 13.35
N LEU A 172 13.28 -5.29 14.17
CA LEU A 172 12.53 -6.02 15.20
C LEU A 172 11.48 -6.95 14.60
N HIS A 173 10.70 -6.46 13.61
CA HIS A 173 9.73 -7.31 12.91
C HIS A 173 10.42 -8.50 12.25
N GLU A 174 11.56 -8.28 11.59
CA GLU A 174 12.37 -9.34 10.99
C GLU A 174 12.81 -10.41 11.97
N LYS A 175 13.12 -10.01 13.20
CA LYS A 175 13.54 -10.95 14.26
C LYS A 175 12.44 -11.93 14.63
N PHE A 176 11.18 -11.49 14.62
CA PHE A 176 10.07 -12.28 15.15
C PHE A 176 9.14 -12.84 14.07
N ALA A 177 9.08 -12.24 12.89
CA ALA A 177 8.22 -12.70 11.81
C ALA A 177 8.62 -14.08 11.29
N ASP A 178 7.63 -14.91 10.93
CA ASP A 178 7.86 -16.07 10.09
C ASP A 178 8.07 -15.61 8.65
N TYR A 179 7.19 -14.72 8.17
CA TYR A 179 7.25 -14.17 6.81
C TYR A 179 7.05 -12.66 6.80
N LEU A 180 7.72 -12.02 5.84
CA LEU A 180 7.64 -10.61 5.53
C LEU A 180 7.13 -10.51 4.08
N VAL A 181 6.10 -9.75 3.84
CA VAL A 181 5.56 -9.49 2.50
C VAL A 181 5.78 -8.03 2.18
N ASN A 182 6.50 -7.74 1.09
CA ASN A 182 6.83 -6.37 0.69
C ASN A 182 7.05 -6.26 -0.83
N SER A 183 7.05 -5.01 -1.33
CA SER A 183 7.46 -4.68 -2.69
C SER A 183 8.96 -4.38 -2.77
N PRO A 184 9.65 -4.74 -3.85
CA PRO A 184 11.03 -4.30 -4.10
C PRO A 184 11.20 -2.78 -4.05
N ALA A 185 10.20 -2.01 -4.48
CA ALA A 185 10.22 -0.54 -4.43
C ALA A 185 10.20 0.04 -3.01
N THR A 186 9.94 -0.76 -1.96
CA THR A 186 9.81 -0.29 -0.57
C THR A 186 10.65 -1.09 0.43
N ALA A 187 11.52 -1.98 -0.07
CA ALA A 187 12.27 -2.92 0.75
C ALA A 187 13.71 -2.46 1.11
N GLN A 188 14.02 -1.17 0.96
CA GLN A 188 15.37 -0.61 1.19
C GLN A 188 15.91 -0.94 2.59
N PHE A 189 15.05 -1.01 3.59
CA PHE A 189 15.45 -1.25 4.98
C PHE A 189 15.48 -2.73 5.38
N HIS A 190 14.98 -3.66 4.55
CA HIS A 190 15.05 -5.08 4.85
C HIS A 190 16.49 -5.61 4.85
N LYS A 191 16.76 -6.53 5.78
CA LYS A 191 18.00 -7.33 5.86
C LYS A 191 17.75 -8.80 5.60
N ARG A 192 16.52 -9.25 5.84
CA ARG A 192 16.07 -10.61 5.67
C ARG A 192 15.27 -10.73 4.37
N HIS A 193 15.37 -11.89 3.69
CA HIS A 193 14.55 -12.23 2.53
C HIS A 193 13.06 -12.02 2.83
N TYR A 194 12.34 -11.57 1.84
CA TYR A 194 10.91 -11.28 1.92
C TYR A 194 10.16 -11.85 0.72
N ILE A 195 8.86 -12.01 0.86
CA ILE A 195 7.97 -12.45 -0.20
C ILE A 195 7.55 -11.24 -1.03
N ASN A 196 7.67 -11.37 -2.35
CA ASN A 196 7.23 -10.36 -3.29
C ASN A 196 5.71 -10.21 -3.24
N TRP A 197 5.27 -9.04 -2.91
CA TRP A 197 3.85 -8.74 -2.88
C TRP A 197 3.17 -8.83 -4.27
N PHE A 198 3.88 -8.57 -5.36
CA PHE A 198 3.35 -8.76 -6.71
C PHE A 198 2.91 -10.20 -6.96
N ALA A 199 3.67 -11.17 -6.45
CA ALA A 199 3.31 -12.58 -6.54
C ALA A 199 2.06 -12.94 -5.72
N LEU A 200 1.78 -12.22 -4.62
CA LEU A 200 0.60 -12.45 -3.80
C LEU A 200 -0.64 -11.73 -4.31
N GLY A 201 -0.49 -10.47 -4.72
CA GLY A 201 -1.57 -9.63 -5.24
C GLY A 201 -2.40 -8.90 -4.19
N ILE A 202 -3.35 -8.10 -4.67
CA ILE A 202 -4.28 -7.31 -3.85
C ILE A 202 -5.64 -7.99 -3.80
N PRO A 203 -6.13 -8.43 -2.63
CA PRO A 203 -7.44 -9.06 -2.51
C PRO A 203 -8.53 -7.99 -2.54
N LYS A 204 -9.17 -7.79 -3.68
CA LYS A 204 -10.29 -6.85 -3.81
C LYS A 204 -11.61 -7.56 -3.88
N LEU A 205 -12.54 -7.11 -3.03
CA LEU A 205 -13.94 -7.51 -3.08
C LEU A 205 -14.71 -6.47 -3.89
N ILE A 206 -15.06 -6.80 -5.14
CA ILE A 206 -15.86 -5.94 -6.01
C ILE A 206 -17.06 -6.71 -6.50
N ASN A 207 -18.24 -6.17 -6.26
CA ASN A 207 -19.48 -6.64 -6.84
C ASN A 207 -19.71 -5.88 -8.15
N SER A 208 -19.21 -6.41 -9.26
CA SER A 208 -19.26 -5.78 -10.60
C SER A 208 -20.58 -6.02 -11.34
N SER A 209 -21.73 -5.96 -10.66
CA SER A 209 -23.01 -6.28 -11.28
C SER A 209 -23.60 -5.21 -12.22
N ASN A 210 -23.03 -4.02 -12.27
CA ASN A 210 -23.55 -2.93 -13.09
C ASN A 210 -22.52 -2.49 -14.14
N PHE A 211 -22.56 -3.13 -15.31
CA PHE A 211 -21.93 -2.60 -16.51
C PHE A 211 -22.91 -1.58 -17.14
N TYR A 212 -22.53 -0.31 -17.16
CA TYR A 212 -23.24 0.67 -17.96
C TYR A 212 -22.70 0.66 -19.39
N ASP A 213 -23.59 0.46 -20.33
CA ASP A 213 -23.28 0.61 -21.76
C ASP A 213 -22.93 2.09 -22.06
N LYS A 214 -21.92 2.29 -22.86
CA LYS A 214 -21.38 3.62 -23.15
C LYS A 214 -22.43 4.45 -23.91
N LYS A 215 -22.91 5.53 -23.29
CA LYS A 215 -23.56 6.58 -24.07
C LYS A 215 -22.47 7.28 -24.89
N THR A 216 -22.74 7.46 -26.20
CA THR A 216 -21.96 8.29 -27.12
C THR A 216 -21.90 9.72 -26.58
N GLN A 217 -20.84 10.06 -25.89
CA GLN A 217 -20.48 11.43 -25.54
C GLN A 217 -19.26 11.82 -26.38
N ASP A 218 -19.26 13.04 -26.90
CA ASP A 218 -18.11 13.59 -27.64
C ASP A 218 -16.89 13.83 -26.77
N SER A 219 -17.03 13.75 -25.43
CA SER A 219 -15.97 13.96 -24.45
C SER A 219 -15.49 12.65 -23.82
N VAL A 220 -14.19 12.55 -23.57
CA VAL A 220 -13.58 11.42 -22.86
C VAL A 220 -13.70 11.63 -21.35
N ARG A 221 -14.35 10.68 -20.66
CA ARG A 221 -14.60 10.74 -19.21
C ARG A 221 -13.46 10.10 -18.41
N ILE A 222 -12.76 10.94 -17.67
CA ILE A 222 -11.57 10.57 -16.88
C ILE A 222 -11.87 10.70 -15.40
N VAL A 223 -11.65 9.63 -14.63
CA VAL A 223 -11.87 9.63 -13.16
C VAL A 223 -10.55 9.62 -12.41
N HIS A 224 -10.48 10.42 -11.35
CA HIS A 224 -9.40 10.48 -10.37
C HIS A 224 -9.98 10.48 -8.97
N SER A 225 -9.47 9.62 -8.07
CA SER A 225 -9.97 9.54 -6.70
C SER A 225 -8.82 9.53 -5.69
N PRO A 226 -8.25 10.72 -5.37
CA PRO A 226 -7.11 10.81 -4.47
C PRO A 226 -7.54 10.75 -3.00
N SER A 227 -6.91 9.87 -2.22
CA SER A 227 -7.00 9.91 -0.75
C SER A 227 -6.27 11.13 -0.15
N SER A 228 -5.27 11.64 -0.87
CA SER A 228 -4.52 12.86 -0.56
C SER A 228 -4.04 13.49 -1.87
N SER A 229 -4.56 14.65 -2.23
CA SER A 229 -4.25 15.33 -3.49
C SER A 229 -2.76 15.64 -3.64
N GLY A 230 -2.09 16.07 -2.56
CA GLY A 230 -0.65 16.36 -2.59
C GLY A 230 0.21 15.13 -2.86
N VAL A 231 -0.11 13.99 -2.23
CA VAL A 231 0.61 12.73 -2.39
C VAL A 231 0.36 12.12 -3.77
N LYS A 232 -0.85 12.27 -4.30
CA LYS A 232 -1.23 11.74 -5.61
C LYS A 232 -0.80 12.62 -6.78
N GLY A 233 -0.26 13.83 -6.52
CA GLY A 233 0.18 14.75 -7.57
C GLY A 233 -0.97 15.39 -8.35
N THR A 234 -2.16 15.51 -7.74
CA THR A 234 -3.41 15.98 -8.39
C THR A 234 -3.25 17.31 -9.11
N SER A 235 -2.50 18.27 -8.54
CA SER A 235 -2.28 19.58 -9.17
C SER A 235 -1.51 19.50 -10.49
N VAL A 236 -0.53 18.60 -10.58
CA VAL A 236 0.26 18.37 -11.81
C VAL A 236 -0.60 17.66 -12.85
N ILE A 237 -1.43 16.70 -12.43
CA ILE A 237 -2.38 16.01 -13.33
C ILE A 237 -3.36 17.01 -13.90
N ILE A 238 -3.95 17.90 -13.07
CA ILE A 238 -4.87 18.94 -13.54
C ILE A 238 -4.19 19.87 -14.54
N ALA A 239 -2.97 20.33 -14.27
CA ALA A 239 -2.23 21.18 -15.20
C ALA A 239 -1.95 20.47 -16.54
N ALA A 240 -1.70 19.17 -16.55
CA ALA A 240 -1.58 18.38 -17.79
C ALA A 240 -2.91 18.31 -18.55
N LEU A 241 -4.03 18.11 -17.85
CA LEU A 241 -5.37 18.10 -18.45
C LEU A 241 -5.74 19.47 -19.05
N ASP A 242 -5.38 20.56 -18.38
CA ASP A 242 -5.66 21.92 -18.88
C ASP A 242 -4.88 22.18 -20.17
N ARG A 243 -3.59 21.78 -20.26
CA ARG A 243 -2.85 21.86 -21.51
C ARG A 243 -3.46 21.01 -22.65
N LEU A 244 -4.02 19.85 -22.32
CA LEU A 244 -4.71 19.03 -23.32
C LEU A 244 -6.02 19.68 -23.76
N ARG A 245 -6.77 20.34 -22.89
CA ARG A 245 -7.95 21.13 -23.24
C ARG A 245 -7.61 22.31 -24.15
N ASP A 246 -6.47 22.99 -23.87
CA ASP A 246 -5.97 24.07 -24.74
C ASP A 246 -5.60 23.57 -26.15
N LYS A 247 -5.22 22.28 -26.29
CA LYS A 247 -5.03 21.60 -27.57
C LYS A 247 -6.36 21.21 -28.26
N GLY A 248 -7.52 21.45 -27.62
CA GLY A 248 -8.85 21.18 -28.17
C GLY A 248 -9.47 19.84 -27.77
N PHE A 249 -8.87 19.08 -26.85
CA PHE A 249 -9.47 17.81 -26.39
C PHE A 249 -10.68 18.07 -25.49
N LEU A 250 -11.78 17.38 -25.76
CA LEU A 250 -13.00 17.42 -24.93
C LEU A 250 -12.89 16.42 -23.79
N ILE A 251 -12.60 16.91 -22.58
CA ILE A 251 -12.32 16.11 -21.39
C ILE A 251 -13.36 16.36 -20.30
N ASP A 252 -14.11 15.31 -19.93
CA ASP A 252 -14.98 15.27 -18.76
C ASP A 252 -14.17 14.73 -17.56
N TRP A 253 -13.68 15.65 -16.73
CA TRP A 253 -12.81 15.33 -15.58
C TRP A 253 -13.61 15.20 -14.30
N ILE A 254 -13.58 14.01 -13.68
CA ILE A 254 -14.26 13.69 -12.43
C ILE A 254 -13.22 13.47 -11.33
N ASN A 255 -13.15 14.40 -10.38
CA ASN A 255 -12.26 14.31 -9.21
C ASN A 255 -13.08 14.02 -7.95
N ILE A 256 -12.91 12.81 -7.38
CA ILE A 256 -13.70 12.34 -6.24
C ILE A 256 -12.84 12.32 -4.98
N GLN A 257 -13.17 13.16 -4.00
CA GLN A 257 -12.45 13.22 -2.74
C GLN A 257 -13.40 13.06 -1.56
N GLY A 258 -12.98 12.26 -0.55
CA GLY A 258 -13.72 12.12 0.71
C GLY A 258 -15.12 11.52 0.58
N LYS A 259 -15.42 10.85 -0.52
CA LYS A 259 -16.71 10.18 -0.74
C LYS A 259 -16.62 8.68 -0.38
N PRO A 260 -17.75 8.05 -0.05
CA PRO A 260 -17.81 6.60 0.14
C PRO A 260 -17.30 5.84 -1.10
N ASN A 261 -16.71 4.65 -0.89
CA ASN A 261 -16.19 3.83 -1.99
C ASN A 261 -17.27 3.46 -3.02
N SER A 262 -18.54 3.29 -2.59
CA SER A 262 -19.66 3.03 -3.51
C SER A 262 -19.83 4.12 -4.59
N VAL A 263 -19.60 5.39 -4.25
CA VAL A 263 -19.63 6.50 -5.23
C VAL A 263 -18.48 6.38 -6.21
N VAL A 264 -17.31 5.98 -5.75
CA VAL A 264 -16.13 5.76 -6.61
C VAL A 264 -16.41 4.62 -7.59
N LEU A 265 -16.95 3.49 -7.11
CA LEU A 265 -17.27 2.34 -7.95
C LEU A 265 -18.35 2.66 -9.00
N ASP A 266 -19.35 3.48 -8.66
CA ASP A 266 -20.36 3.94 -9.61
C ASP A 266 -19.73 4.77 -10.75
N GLU A 267 -18.84 5.71 -10.43
CA GLU A 267 -18.14 6.50 -11.44
C GLU A 267 -17.15 5.66 -12.27
N LEU A 268 -16.49 4.67 -11.66
CA LEU A 268 -15.63 3.73 -12.40
C LEU A 268 -16.40 2.94 -13.45
N SER A 269 -17.67 2.59 -13.19
CA SER A 269 -18.48 1.88 -14.18
C SER A 269 -18.75 2.69 -15.45
N ARG A 270 -18.72 4.04 -15.35
CA ARG A 270 -19.11 5.00 -16.41
C ARG A 270 -17.93 5.68 -17.10
N CYS A 271 -16.74 5.63 -16.54
CA CYS A 271 -15.58 6.32 -17.11
C CYS A 271 -15.00 5.60 -18.34
N ASP A 272 -14.17 6.31 -19.10
CA ASP A 272 -13.39 5.75 -20.18
C ASP A 272 -12.08 5.16 -19.64
N PHE A 273 -11.39 5.90 -18.75
CA PHE A 273 -10.20 5.45 -18.07
C PHE A 273 -9.98 6.23 -16.76
N VAL A 274 -8.99 5.82 -15.97
CA VAL A 274 -8.63 6.50 -14.75
C VAL A 274 -7.20 7.03 -14.80
N VAL A 275 -6.96 8.15 -14.07
CA VAL A 275 -5.60 8.58 -13.70
C VAL A 275 -5.46 8.36 -12.21
N ASP A 276 -4.62 7.39 -11.78
CA ASP A 276 -4.55 7.04 -10.36
C ASP A 276 -3.66 8.02 -9.59
N GLN A 277 -2.39 8.08 -9.90
CA GLN A 277 -1.43 8.92 -9.18
C GLN A 277 -0.19 9.20 -10.02
N LEU A 278 0.54 10.28 -9.67
CA LEU A 278 1.71 10.72 -10.41
C LEU A 278 3.03 10.11 -9.88
N TYR A 279 3.09 9.73 -8.61
CA TYR A 279 4.32 9.25 -7.96
C TYR A 279 4.09 7.89 -7.32
N SER A 280 3.75 6.89 -8.13
CA SER A 280 3.49 5.52 -7.67
C SER A 280 4.77 4.69 -7.61
N ASP A 281 4.81 3.73 -6.70
CA ASP A 281 5.78 2.65 -6.66
C ASP A 281 5.18 1.29 -7.11
N THR A 282 4.03 1.35 -7.77
CA THR A 282 3.36 0.17 -8.34
C THR A 282 2.55 0.55 -9.59
N PRO A 283 2.52 -0.30 -10.62
CA PRO A 283 1.69 -0.08 -11.81
C PRO A 283 0.19 -0.03 -11.52
N LEU A 284 -0.27 -0.75 -10.49
CA LEU A 284 -1.70 -0.85 -10.17
C LEU A 284 -1.87 -0.80 -8.64
N ALA A 285 -2.14 0.40 -8.12
CA ALA A 285 -2.54 0.57 -6.73
C ALA A 285 -4.05 0.28 -6.57
N THR A 286 -4.59 0.42 -5.37
CA THR A 286 -5.95 0.03 -5.02
C THR A 286 -7.02 0.62 -5.93
N PHE A 287 -6.98 1.92 -6.22
CA PHE A 287 -7.98 2.58 -7.07
C PHE A 287 -7.90 2.10 -8.52
N ALA A 288 -6.67 1.98 -9.05
CA ALA A 288 -6.45 1.42 -10.39
C ALA A 288 -6.85 -0.07 -10.46
N THR A 289 -6.65 -0.85 -9.37
CA THR A 289 -7.14 -2.23 -9.27
C THR A 289 -8.67 -2.30 -9.33
N GLU A 290 -9.37 -1.39 -8.64
CA GLU A 290 -10.82 -1.28 -8.71
C GLU A 290 -11.28 -0.97 -10.15
N ALA A 291 -10.64 -0.02 -10.82
CA ALA A 291 -10.92 0.31 -12.23
C ALA A 291 -10.71 -0.90 -13.16
N ALA A 292 -9.65 -1.69 -12.94
CA ALA A 292 -9.34 -2.88 -13.72
C ALA A 292 -10.49 -3.92 -13.69
N PHE A 293 -11.13 -4.14 -12.54
CA PHE A 293 -12.29 -5.04 -12.46
C PHE A 293 -13.47 -4.57 -13.31
N PHE A 294 -13.60 -3.27 -13.58
CA PHE A 294 -14.58 -2.73 -14.52
C PHE A 294 -14.08 -2.70 -15.98
N GLY A 295 -12.91 -3.24 -16.27
CA GLY A 295 -12.29 -3.18 -17.60
C GLY A 295 -11.85 -1.77 -17.98
N LYS A 296 -11.65 -0.88 -16.99
CA LYS A 296 -11.20 0.49 -17.21
C LYS A 296 -9.68 0.55 -17.00
N PRO A 297 -8.93 0.96 -18.02
CA PRO A 297 -7.48 1.05 -17.93
C PRO A 297 -7.06 2.23 -17.06
N ALA A 298 -5.86 2.13 -16.47
CA ALA A 298 -5.28 3.16 -15.64
C ALA A 298 -4.05 3.79 -16.27
N VAL A 299 -3.94 5.13 -16.21
CA VAL A 299 -2.69 5.87 -16.36
C VAL A 299 -2.09 6.08 -14.98
N VAL A 300 -0.85 5.68 -14.81
CA VAL A 300 -0.14 5.75 -13.53
C VAL A 300 1.25 6.33 -13.75
N GLY A 301 1.59 7.40 -13.04
CA GLY A 301 2.95 7.93 -13.02
C GLY A 301 3.77 7.33 -11.88
N GLY A 302 5.07 7.15 -12.10
CA GLY A 302 5.96 6.70 -11.04
C GLY A 302 7.38 6.42 -11.52
N TYR A 303 8.37 6.70 -10.68
CA TYR A 303 9.77 6.46 -11.01
C TYR A 303 10.11 4.97 -11.10
N PHE A 304 9.31 4.10 -10.49
CA PHE A 304 9.47 2.66 -10.59
C PHE A 304 9.10 2.10 -11.97
N ALA A 305 8.52 2.92 -12.85
CA ALA A 305 8.16 2.52 -14.21
C ALA A 305 9.39 2.12 -15.05
N SER A 306 10.58 2.73 -14.78
CA SER A 306 11.83 2.35 -15.44
C SER A 306 12.36 0.97 -15.02
N ASP A 307 12.06 0.55 -13.79
CA ASP A 307 12.72 -0.60 -13.16
C ASP A 307 11.82 -1.83 -13.07
N VAL A 308 10.50 -1.64 -13.11
CA VAL A 308 9.54 -2.71 -12.80
C VAL A 308 9.73 -3.96 -13.66
N SER A 309 9.97 -3.80 -14.96
CA SER A 309 10.14 -4.91 -15.90
C SER A 309 11.45 -5.67 -15.74
N SER A 310 12.47 -5.07 -15.12
CA SER A 310 13.75 -5.74 -14.82
C SER A 310 13.72 -6.48 -13.48
N ILE A 311 12.83 -6.07 -12.56
CA ILE A 311 12.78 -6.57 -11.19
C ILE A 311 11.64 -7.58 -10.99
N ILE A 312 10.51 -7.38 -11.68
CA ILE A 312 9.30 -8.19 -11.55
C ILE A 312 9.07 -8.98 -12.82
N SER A 313 8.68 -10.25 -12.69
CA SER A 313 8.34 -11.10 -13.83
C SER A 313 7.14 -10.55 -14.60
N ALA A 314 7.16 -10.64 -15.92
CA ALA A 314 6.15 -10.01 -16.78
C ALA A 314 4.72 -10.48 -16.47
N ASP A 315 4.55 -11.73 -16.04
CA ASP A 315 3.27 -12.32 -15.64
C ASP A 315 2.77 -11.86 -14.25
N GLU A 316 3.66 -11.28 -13.43
CA GLU A 316 3.33 -10.68 -12.13
C GLU A 316 3.04 -9.17 -12.23
N ILE A 317 3.40 -8.51 -13.37
CA ILE A 317 3.18 -7.08 -13.55
C ILE A 317 1.74 -6.83 -13.99
N PRO A 318 0.92 -6.13 -13.18
CA PRO A 318 -0.45 -5.83 -13.56
C PRO A 318 -0.49 -4.80 -14.70
N PRO A 319 -1.32 -5.02 -15.75
CA PRO A 319 -1.38 -4.13 -16.91
C PRO A 319 -1.94 -2.75 -16.56
N SER A 320 -1.16 -1.71 -16.88
CA SER A 320 -1.56 -0.29 -16.84
C SER A 320 -0.64 0.50 -17.77
N LEU A 321 -0.99 1.73 -18.07
CA LEU A 321 -0.07 2.66 -18.73
C LEU A 321 0.79 3.31 -17.63
N PHE A 322 1.83 2.57 -17.20
CA PHE A 322 2.73 2.98 -16.14
C PHE A 322 3.95 3.69 -16.73
N VAL A 323 4.08 4.98 -16.45
CA VAL A 323 5.07 5.88 -17.08
C VAL A 323 5.81 6.70 -16.03
N LEU A 324 6.96 7.27 -16.42
CA LEU A 324 7.62 8.27 -15.59
C LEU A 324 6.69 9.48 -15.36
N PRO A 325 6.77 10.17 -14.20
CA PRO A 325 5.89 11.30 -13.89
C PRO A 325 5.89 12.41 -14.96
N GLU A 326 7.03 12.64 -15.61
CA GLU A 326 7.22 13.63 -16.65
C GLU A 326 6.45 13.31 -17.94
N LEU A 327 6.10 12.04 -18.14
CA LEU A 327 5.38 11.54 -19.32
C LEU A 327 3.86 11.45 -19.10
N ILE A 328 3.34 11.94 -17.97
CA ILE A 328 1.92 11.77 -17.61
C ILE A 328 0.99 12.43 -18.63
N GLU A 329 1.34 13.61 -19.17
CA GLU A 329 0.52 14.31 -20.18
C GLU A 329 0.43 13.51 -21.47
N SER A 330 1.56 13.06 -22.02
CA SER A 330 1.58 12.26 -23.25
C SER A 330 0.88 10.90 -23.06
N ALA A 331 0.96 10.32 -21.88
CA ALA A 331 0.22 9.09 -21.55
C ALA A 331 -1.29 9.33 -21.53
N ILE A 332 -1.77 10.43 -20.95
CA ILE A 332 -3.18 10.82 -20.96
C ILE A 332 -3.63 11.13 -22.41
N GLU A 333 -2.83 11.88 -23.16
CA GLU A 333 -3.11 12.20 -24.58
C GLU A 333 -3.27 10.94 -25.44
N ARG A 334 -2.37 9.95 -25.26
CA ARG A 334 -2.47 8.66 -25.93
C ARG A 334 -3.78 7.93 -25.58
N MET A 335 -4.17 7.95 -24.30
CA MET A 335 -5.42 7.31 -23.85
C MET A 335 -6.66 8.00 -24.40
N ILE A 336 -6.59 9.30 -24.71
CA ILE A 336 -7.68 10.06 -25.35
C ILE A 336 -7.77 9.72 -26.84
N LEU A 337 -6.64 9.68 -27.55
CA LEU A 337 -6.57 9.55 -29.00
C LEU A 337 -6.76 8.12 -29.50
N ASP A 338 -6.32 7.12 -28.74
CA ASP A 338 -6.28 5.72 -29.19
C ASP A 338 -7.31 4.87 -28.43
N ASP A 339 -8.53 4.87 -28.95
CA ASP A 339 -9.67 4.11 -28.40
C ASP A 339 -9.38 2.60 -28.36
N SER A 340 -8.72 2.08 -29.40
CA SER A 340 -8.38 0.66 -29.50
C SER A 340 -7.39 0.25 -28.42
N PHE A 341 -6.31 1.02 -28.28
CA PHE A 341 -5.32 0.80 -27.23
C PHE A 341 -5.94 0.91 -25.82
N ARG A 342 -6.78 1.92 -25.60
CA ARG A 342 -7.50 2.12 -24.33
C ARG A 342 -8.37 0.92 -23.98
N PHE A 343 -9.14 0.43 -24.95
CA PHE A 343 -10.00 -0.74 -24.79
C PHE A 343 -9.17 -2.00 -24.49
N GLU A 344 -8.16 -2.29 -25.32
CA GLU A 344 -7.31 -3.48 -25.14
C GLU A 344 -6.59 -3.49 -23.78
N LEU A 345 -6.06 -2.34 -23.36
CA LEU A 345 -5.39 -2.23 -22.06
C LEU A 345 -6.37 -2.48 -20.91
N GLY A 346 -7.60 -1.96 -21.03
CA GLY A 346 -8.66 -2.22 -20.04
C GLY A 346 -9.04 -3.69 -19.94
N GLN A 347 -9.16 -4.39 -21.11
CA GLN A 347 -9.45 -5.82 -21.11
C GLN A 347 -8.30 -6.66 -20.54
N LYS A 348 -7.05 -6.32 -20.87
CA LYS A 348 -5.86 -6.98 -20.29
C LYS A 348 -5.80 -6.79 -18.75
N ALA A 349 -6.09 -5.57 -18.28
CA ALA A 349 -6.12 -5.28 -16.84
C ALA A 349 -7.24 -6.08 -16.13
N LYS A 350 -8.45 -6.14 -16.73
CA LYS A 350 -9.56 -6.93 -16.20
C LYS A 350 -9.22 -8.42 -16.14
N GLN A 351 -8.74 -8.97 -17.24
CA GLN A 351 -8.34 -10.38 -17.31
C GLN A 351 -7.30 -10.70 -16.23
N PHE A 352 -6.31 -9.82 -16.05
CA PHE A 352 -5.27 -10.00 -15.04
C PHE A 352 -5.87 -10.05 -13.62
N VAL A 353 -6.67 -9.07 -13.22
CA VAL A 353 -7.20 -9.04 -11.84
C VAL A 353 -8.20 -10.16 -11.58
N GLU A 354 -9.01 -10.55 -12.56
CA GLU A 354 -9.97 -11.66 -12.45
C GLU A 354 -9.29 -13.03 -12.41
N SER A 355 -8.14 -13.19 -13.11
CA SER A 355 -7.41 -14.47 -13.12
C SER A 355 -6.36 -14.59 -12.02
N THR A 356 -5.93 -13.47 -11.41
CA THR A 356 -4.81 -13.50 -10.46
C THR A 356 -5.09 -12.86 -9.11
N TRP A 357 -5.96 -11.83 -9.00
CA TRP A 357 -6.14 -11.04 -7.80
C TRP A 357 -7.55 -11.13 -7.18
N THR A 358 -8.29 -12.20 -7.47
CA THR A 358 -9.52 -12.47 -6.72
C THR A 358 -9.21 -12.73 -5.26
N VAL A 359 -10.16 -12.47 -4.37
CA VAL A 359 -9.96 -12.65 -2.93
C VAL A 359 -9.59 -14.09 -2.57
N GLU A 360 -10.15 -15.09 -3.29
CA GLU A 360 -9.85 -16.49 -3.09
C GLU A 360 -8.42 -16.86 -3.50
N LEU A 361 -7.98 -16.41 -4.67
CA LEU A 361 -6.63 -16.69 -5.18
C LEU A 361 -5.57 -16.05 -4.29
N VAL A 362 -5.78 -14.79 -3.89
CA VAL A 362 -4.87 -14.10 -2.98
C VAL A 362 -4.83 -14.78 -1.62
N ALA A 363 -5.99 -15.09 -1.01
CA ALA A 363 -6.04 -15.82 0.26
C ALA A 363 -5.37 -17.20 0.17
N GLY A 364 -5.56 -17.91 -0.95
CA GLY A 364 -4.89 -19.20 -1.20
C GLY A 364 -3.37 -19.09 -1.25
N ARG A 365 -2.82 -17.98 -1.79
CA ARG A 365 -1.37 -17.72 -1.76
C ARG A 365 -0.87 -17.41 -0.34
N TYR A 366 -1.62 -16.67 0.46
CA TYR A 366 -1.29 -16.47 1.87
C TYR A 366 -1.40 -17.76 2.69
N LEU A 367 -2.30 -18.68 2.31
CA LEU A 367 -2.37 -20.01 2.93
C LEU A 367 -1.10 -20.81 2.68
N LYS A 368 -0.51 -20.75 1.47
CA LYS A 368 0.79 -21.39 1.18
C LYS A 368 1.90 -20.88 2.11
N LEU A 369 1.87 -19.60 2.54
CA LEU A 369 2.82 -19.10 3.53
C LEU A 369 2.62 -19.80 4.89
N LEU A 370 1.38 -19.99 5.31
CA LEU A 370 1.06 -20.66 6.57
C LEU A 370 1.48 -22.14 6.55
N GLU A 371 1.33 -22.79 5.42
CA GLU A 371 1.66 -24.20 5.17
C GLU A 371 3.14 -24.44 4.85
N ASN A 372 3.93 -23.37 4.72
CA ASN A 372 5.35 -23.38 4.30
C ASN A 372 5.55 -23.96 2.88
N GLU A 373 4.59 -23.79 1.98
CA GLU A 373 4.59 -24.24 0.58
C GLU A 373 4.88 -23.08 -0.38
N ILE A 374 5.90 -22.29 -0.09
CA ILE A 374 6.21 -21.06 -0.80
C ILE A 374 7.06 -21.35 -2.03
N PRO A 375 6.61 -20.98 -3.24
CA PRO A 375 7.43 -21.11 -4.44
C PRO A 375 8.70 -20.24 -4.36
N ASP A 376 9.82 -20.77 -4.85
CA ASP A 376 11.12 -20.09 -4.76
C ASP A 376 11.12 -18.72 -5.45
N HIS A 377 10.40 -18.56 -6.57
CA HIS A 377 10.33 -17.31 -7.33
C HIS A 377 9.56 -16.18 -6.59
N TRP A 378 8.85 -16.48 -5.50
CA TRP A 378 8.23 -15.43 -4.66
C TRP A 378 9.22 -14.74 -3.76
N TRP A 379 10.34 -15.38 -3.44
CA TRP A 379 11.35 -14.80 -2.58
C TRP A 379 12.15 -13.72 -3.27
N ARG A 380 12.46 -12.66 -2.51
CA ARG A 380 13.37 -11.59 -2.94
C ARG A 380 14.48 -11.41 -1.93
N ASN A 381 15.68 -11.22 -2.45
CA ASN A 381 16.83 -10.89 -1.64
C ASN A 381 16.87 -9.37 -1.42
N PRO A 382 16.90 -8.85 -0.19
CA PRO A 382 16.95 -7.42 0.06
C PRO A 382 18.25 -6.76 -0.43
N LYS A 383 19.30 -7.51 -0.73
CA LYS A 383 20.53 -6.97 -1.32
C LYS A 383 20.34 -6.51 -2.77
N ASP A 384 19.37 -7.09 -3.47
CA ASP A 384 19.09 -6.75 -4.87
C ASP A 384 18.20 -5.51 -5.01
N VAL A 385 17.85 -4.85 -3.89
CA VAL A 385 17.04 -3.63 -3.90
C VAL A 385 17.91 -2.45 -4.33
N SER A 386 17.62 -1.91 -5.52
CA SER A 386 18.32 -0.76 -6.14
C SER A 386 17.48 0.51 -6.23
N TYR A 387 16.17 0.42 -6.02
CA TYR A 387 15.24 1.52 -6.22
C TYR A 387 15.44 2.68 -5.22
N VAL A 388 15.71 3.86 -5.75
CA VAL A 388 15.94 5.11 -4.99
C VAL A 388 14.85 6.16 -5.17
N GLY A 389 13.88 5.91 -6.05
CA GLY A 389 12.76 6.81 -6.32
C GLY A 389 11.84 6.95 -5.12
N GLY A 390 11.16 8.09 -5.05
CA GLY A 390 10.15 8.36 -4.04
C GLY A 390 8.75 7.93 -4.46
N CYS A 391 7.88 7.70 -3.49
CA CYS A 391 6.45 7.59 -3.71
C CYS A 391 5.74 8.78 -3.07
N GLY A 392 4.76 9.35 -3.78
CA GLY A 392 3.99 10.49 -3.29
C GLY A 392 4.77 11.82 -3.24
N MET A 393 5.93 11.92 -3.90
CA MET A 393 6.73 13.14 -3.99
C MET A 393 7.54 13.20 -5.29
N PRO A 394 7.86 14.42 -5.80
CA PRO A 394 8.82 14.60 -6.87
C PRO A 394 10.23 14.13 -6.47
N LEU A 395 11.00 13.61 -7.44
CA LEU A 395 12.38 13.17 -7.21
C LEU A 395 13.26 14.29 -6.66
N SER A 396 13.12 15.52 -7.19
CA SER A 396 13.83 16.70 -6.71
C SER A 396 13.63 17.00 -5.23
N TYR A 397 12.42 16.71 -4.70
CA TYR A 397 12.17 16.88 -3.27
C TYR A 397 12.83 15.77 -2.45
N ALA A 398 12.83 14.53 -2.92
CA ALA A 398 13.59 13.45 -2.30
C ALA A 398 15.09 13.75 -2.27
N GLN A 399 15.66 14.25 -3.38
CA GLN A 399 17.05 14.71 -3.47
C GLN A 399 17.39 15.73 -2.39
N LEU A 400 16.55 16.76 -2.20
CA LEU A 400 16.71 17.76 -1.15
C LEU A 400 16.74 17.15 0.26
N LEU A 401 15.82 16.22 0.56
CA LEU A 401 15.77 15.56 1.86
C LEU A 401 17.00 14.69 2.14
N ILE A 402 17.46 13.95 1.12
CA ILE A 402 18.66 13.11 1.20
C ILE A 402 19.91 13.97 1.36
N SER A 403 20.05 15.03 0.55
CA SER A 403 21.19 15.97 0.62
C SER A 403 21.31 16.63 2.00
N ASP A 404 20.20 17.13 2.56
CA ASP A 404 20.19 17.70 3.92
C ASP A 404 20.60 16.69 5.00
N LEU A 405 20.15 15.46 4.83
CA LEU A 405 20.44 14.38 5.78
C LEU A 405 21.94 14.05 5.75
N ILE A 406 22.51 13.89 4.54
CA ILE A 406 23.94 13.61 4.34
C ILE A 406 24.80 14.77 4.80
N LYS A 407 24.50 16.01 4.40
CA LYS A 407 25.27 17.21 4.78
C LYS A 407 25.35 17.38 6.30
N LYS A 408 24.29 17.04 7.02
CA LYS A 408 24.23 17.27 8.48
C LYS A 408 24.73 16.10 9.33
N PHE A 409 24.54 14.86 8.87
CA PHE A 409 24.77 13.66 9.67
C PHE A 409 25.65 12.60 9.00
N GLY A 410 26.15 12.88 7.78
CA GLY A 410 26.93 11.94 6.98
C GLY A 410 26.08 10.86 6.31
N VAL A 411 26.68 10.07 5.43
CA VAL A 411 26.04 9.02 4.63
C VAL A 411 25.40 7.94 5.51
N SER A 412 26.01 7.63 6.66
CA SER A 412 25.47 6.64 7.61
C SER A 412 24.05 6.96 8.11
N ALA A 413 23.60 8.21 7.97
CA ALA A 413 22.22 8.61 8.33
C ALA A 413 21.15 8.00 7.40
N LEU A 414 21.53 7.55 6.22
CA LEU A 414 20.64 6.84 5.29
C LEU A 414 20.23 5.46 5.83
N GLN A 415 21.01 4.86 6.74
CA GLN A 415 20.74 3.56 7.37
C GLN A 415 20.65 2.39 6.37
N VAL A 416 21.40 2.45 5.26
CA VAL A 416 21.46 1.42 4.20
C VAL A 416 22.89 0.94 3.92
N SER A 417 23.82 1.16 4.85
CA SER A 417 25.22 0.73 4.74
C SER A 417 25.42 -0.80 4.58
N ASP A 418 24.37 -1.58 4.87
CA ASP A 418 24.32 -3.01 4.59
C ASP A 418 24.11 -3.33 3.09
N LYS A 419 23.91 -2.30 2.25
CA LYS A 419 23.72 -2.35 0.78
C LYS A 419 24.55 -1.25 0.10
N PRO A 420 25.85 -1.52 -0.17
CA PRO A 420 26.76 -0.49 -0.68
C PRO A 420 26.32 0.14 -2.01
N GLU A 421 25.76 -0.66 -2.93
CA GLU A 421 25.27 -0.16 -4.22
C GLU A 421 24.08 0.77 -4.07
N LEU A 422 23.11 0.42 -3.21
CA LEU A 422 21.97 1.26 -2.88
C LEU A 422 22.41 2.54 -2.14
N GLU A 423 23.37 2.44 -1.22
CA GLU A 423 23.93 3.60 -0.52
C GLU A 423 24.57 4.57 -1.50
N GLN A 424 25.39 4.05 -2.43
CA GLN A 424 26.02 4.86 -3.47
C GLN A 424 24.98 5.49 -4.41
N ALA A 425 23.93 4.78 -4.79
CA ALA A 425 22.85 5.32 -5.61
C ALA A 425 22.14 6.50 -4.92
N PHE A 426 21.87 6.42 -3.62
CA PHE A 426 21.33 7.57 -2.86
C PHE A 426 22.32 8.73 -2.76
N VAL A 427 23.62 8.47 -2.62
CA VAL A 427 24.65 9.51 -2.59
C VAL A 427 24.75 10.22 -3.94
N SER A 428 24.74 9.45 -5.05
CA SER A 428 24.74 10.00 -6.41
C SER A 428 23.50 10.87 -6.65
N LEU A 429 22.31 10.35 -6.30
CA LEU A 429 21.06 11.09 -6.42
C LEU A 429 21.09 12.44 -5.65
N ALA A 430 21.71 12.47 -4.47
CA ALA A 430 21.84 13.69 -3.67
C ALA A 430 22.84 14.71 -4.24
N SER A 431 23.76 14.30 -5.11
CA SER A 431 24.80 15.16 -5.70
C SER A 431 24.40 15.79 -7.03
N GLU A 432 23.26 15.41 -7.60
CA GLU A 432 22.70 15.95 -8.84
C GLU A 432 21.97 17.31 -8.68
N ILE A 433 22.07 17.95 -7.50
CA ILE A 433 21.42 19.24 -7.16
C ILE A 433 22.35 20.41 -7.47
#